data_11b703dfc45101eaf26ccc63dbc88178
#
_entry.id   11b703dfc45101eaf26ccc63dbc88178
#
_cell.length_a   1.000
_cell.length_b   1.000
_cell.length_c   1.000
_cell.angle_alpha   90.00
_cell.angle_beta   90.00
_cell.angle_gamma   90.00
#
_symmetry.space_group_name_H-M   'P 1'
#
loop_
_entity.id
_entity.type
_entity.pdbx_description
1 polymer ?
#
loop_
_entity_poly.entity_id
_entity_poly.type
_entity_poly.pdbx_seq_one_letter_code
_entity_poly.pdbx_strand_id
1 'polypeptide(L)'
;MENQNQNVSADNIYKLNGRVPLSKAIPFGLQHVLAMFVSNLAPVLIVCSAAFVHGTNDHLTGAEITQLLQCAMFVAGIGTCLQLYPIWKIGSRLPIVMGVSFTFLGSLLMICTNPDLGYEGMVLSLIHISEPTRLQLIS
;
A
#
# COMPACT_ATOMS: atom_id res chain seq x y z
N MET A 1 -22.85 33.59 8.74
CA MET A 1 -21.51 32.99 8.98
C MET A 1 -21.50 32.52 10.43
N GLU A 2 -21.89 31.26 10.60
CA GLU A 2 -22.08 30.67 11.93
C GLU A 2 -20.73 30.16 12.43
N ASN A 3 -20.15 30.86 13.41
CA ASN A 3 -18.99 30.42 14.15
C ASN A 3 -19.41 29.21 15.01
N GLN A 4 -19.41 28.01 14.39
CA GLN A 4 -19.45 26.79 15.17
C GLN A 4 -18.10 26.63 15.88
N ASN A 5 -18.07 27.04 17.14
CA ASN A 5 -17.09 26.54 18.10
C ASN A 5 -17.20 25.02 18.10
N GLN A 6 -16.37 24.36 17.27
CA GLN A 6 -16.26 22.91 17.26
C GLN A 6 -15.62 22.49 18.58
N ASN A 7 -16.45 22.24 19.58
CA ASN A 7 -16.01 21.70 20.86
C ASN A 7 -15.25 20.39 20.59
N VAL A 8 -14.02 20.33 21.08
CA VAL A 8 -13.17 19.14 21.01
C VAL A 8 -13.79 18.09 21.93
N SER A 9 -14.49 17.10 21.35
CA SER A 9 -15.19 16.04 22.10
C SER A 9 -14.81 14.67 21.59
N ALA A 10 -14.86 13.69 22.48
CA ALA A 10 -14.66 12.29 22.13
C ALA A 10 -15.73 11.74 21.15
N ASP A 11 -16.94 12.30 21.20
CA ASP A 11 -18.05 11.90 20.31
C ASP A 11 -17.82 12.33 18.86
N ASN A 12 -16.86 13.20 18.60
CA ASN A 12 -16.48 13.64 17.28
C ASN A 12 -15.68 12.60 16.47
N ILE A 13 -15.31 11.46 17.06
CA ILE A 13 -14.59 10.36 16.38
C ILE A 13 -15.37 9.84 15.17
N TYR A 14 -16.71 9.87 15.27
CA TYR A 14 -17.60 9.38 14.19
C TYR A 14 -18.00 10.44 13.17
N LYS A 15 -17.51 11.69 13.33
CA LYS A 15 -17.82 12.78 12.39
C LYS A 15 -16.63 13.07 11.49
N LEU A 16 -16.86 13.16 10.18
CA LEU A 16 -15.81 13.43 9.17
C LEU A 16 -14.99 14.70 9.44
N ASN A 17 -15.62 15.73 9.98
CA ASN A 17 -14.99 17.02 10.29
C ASN A 17 -14.86 17.27 11.81
N GLY A 18 -15.04 16.24 12.62
CA GLY A 18 -14.97 16.34 14.08
C GLY A 18 -13.53 16.53 14.58
N ARG A 19 -13.31 17.48 15.48
CA ARG A 19 -12.01 17.63 16.17
C ARG A 19 -12.00 16.73 17.42
N VAL A 20 -11.05 15.79 17.42
CA VAL A 20 -10.82 14.87 18.54
C VAL A 20 -9.69 15.41 19.41
N PRO A 21 -9.73 15.26 20.76
CA PRO A 21 -8.64 15.65 21.64
C PRO A 21 -7.37 14.82 21.30
N LEU A 22 -6.23 15.51 21.25
CA LEU A 22 -4.93 14.89 20.88
C LEU A 22 -4.58 13.69 21.75
N SER A 23 -4.93 13.72 23.03
CA SER A 23 -4.69 12.61 23.97
C SER A 23 -5.36 11.29 23.56
N LYS A 24 -6.46 11.34 22.81
CA LYS A 24 -7.13 10.17 22.24
C LYS A 24 -6.71 9.92 20.79
N ALA A 25 -6.48 10.96 20.00
CA ALA A 25 -6.09 10.86 18.61
C ALA A 25 -4.72 10.18 18.44
N ILE A 26 -3.75 10.45 19.30
CA ILE A 26 -2.40 9.87 19.22
C ILE A 26 -2.41 8.34 19.42
N PRO A 27 -3.01 7.78 20.48
CA PRO A 27 -3.06 6.33 20.65
C PRO A 27 -3.79 5.60 19.51
N PHE A 28 -4.93 6.15 19.06
CA PHE A 28 -5.68 5.57 17.93
C PHE A 28 -4.90 5.63 16.61
N GLY A 29 -4.23 6.76 16.36
CA GLY A 29 -3.37 6.90 15.18
C GLY A 29 -2.20 5.93 15.21
N LEU A 30 -1.54 5.78 16.36
CA LEU A 30 -0.42 4.84 16.53
C LEU A 30 -0.87 3.38 16.35
N GLN A 31 -2.00 3.01 16.93
CA GLN A 31 -2.59 1.68 16.74
C GLN A 31 -2.87 1.40 15.26
N HIS A 32 -3.42 2.38 14.54
CA HIS A 32 -3.71 2.25 13.11
C HIS A 32 -2.43 2.08 12.29
N VAL A 33 -1.41 2.88 12.56
CA VAL A 33 -0.10 2.76 11.89
C VAL A 33 0.53 1.40 12.13
N LEU A 34 0.54 0.88 13.37
CA LEU A 34 1.10 -0.42 13.70
C LEU A 34 0.35 -1.56 13.00
N ALA A 35 -0.98 -1.52 13.00
CA ALA A 35 -1.80 -2.53 12.32
C ALA A 35 -1.54 -2.55 10.82
N MET A 36 -1.46 -1.39 10.17
CA MET A 36 -1.21 -1.25 8.73
C MET A 36 0.23 -1.60 8.35
N PHE A 37 1.18 -1.31 9.23
CA PHE A 37 2.58 -1.69 9.03
C PHE A 37 2.71 -3.21 8.86
N VAL A 38 2.17 -3.99 9.80
CA VAL A 38 2.20 -5.45 9.75
C VAL A 38 1.44 -5.98 8.52
N SER A 39 0.28 -5.42 8.25
CA SER A 39 -0.57 -5.80 7.11
C SER A 39 0.11 -5.60 5.75
N ASN A 40 0.91 -4.54 5.60
CA ASN A 40 1.65 -4.26 4.37
C ASN A 40 2.92 -5.09 4.23
N LEU A 41 3.57 -5.44 5.34
CA LEU A 41 4.80 -6.25 5.34
C LEU A 41 4.54 -7.69 4.90
N ALA A 42 3.46 -8.31 5.38
CA ALA A 42 3.19 -9.73 5.19
C ALA A 42 3.15 -10.16 3.71
N PRO A 43 2.37 -9.53 2.81
CA PRO A 43 2.32 -9.95 1.42
C PRO A 43 3.65 -9.73 0.69
N VAL A 44 4.37 -8.67 0.99
CA VAL A 44 5.68 -8.39 0.37
C VAL A 44 6.70 -9.44 0.79
N LEU A 45 6.76 -9.78 2.08
CA LEU A 45 7.66 -10.83 2.59
C LEU A 45 7.36 -12.19 1.97
N ILE A 46 6.09 -12.57 1.86
CA ILE A 46 5.68 -13.86 1.28
C ILE A 46 6.12 -13.94 -0.19
N VAL A 47 5.88 -12.91 -0.97
CA VAL A 47 6.27 -12.88 -2.38
C VAL A 47 7.79 -12.88 -2.53
N CYS A 48 8.50 -12.03 -1.80
CA CYS A 48 9.96 -11.93 -1.89
C CYS A 48 10.68 -13.21 -1.43
N SER A 49 10.16 -13.88 -0.40
CA SER A 49 10.76 -15.14 0.08
C SER A 49 10.56 -16.32 -0.88
N ALA A 50 9.52 -16.27 -1.71
CA ALA A 50 9.21 -17.29 -2.69
C ALA A 50 9.78 -16.99 -4.08
N ALA A 51 10.20 -15.75 -4.34
CA ALA A 51 10.67 -15.32 -5.65
C ALA A 51 12.06 -15.88 -5.99
N PHE A 52 12.21 -16.37 -7.22
CA PHE A 52 13.49 -16.74 -7.79
C PHE A 52 14.14 -15.56 -8.50
N VAL A 53 15.48 -15.54 -8.54
CA VAL A 53 16.24 -14.64 -9.41
C VAL A 53 16.15 -15.18 -10.84
N HIS A 54 15.90 -14.30 -11.80
CA HIS A 54 15.73 -14.69 -13.20
C HIS A 54 16.94 -15.49 -13.72
N GLY A 55 16.66 -16.64 -14.31
CA GLY A 55 17.69 -17.51 -14.89
C GLY A 55 18.51 -18.32 -13.90
N THR A 56 18.18 -18.28 -12.63
CA THR A 56 18.83 -19.08 -11.58
C THR A 56 17.79 -19.76 -10.70
N ASN A 57 18.18 -20.83 -10.02
CA ASN A 57 17.34 -21.46 -8.99
C ASN A 57 17.61 -20.88 -7.60
N ASP A 58 18.25 -19.71 -7.54
CA ASP A 58 18.54 -19.04 -6.30
C ASP A 58 17.42 -18.11 -5.88
N HIS A 59 17.13 -18.08 -4.60
CA HIS A 59 16.20 -17.12 -4.02
C HIS A 59 16.86 -15.76 -3.81
N LEU A 60 16.02 -14.73 -3.72
CA LEU A 60 16.47 -13.38 -3.38
C LEU A 60 17.25 -13.37 -2.07
N THR A 61 18.35 -12.65 -2.05
CA THR A 61 19.15 -12.46 -0.85
C THR A 61 18.42 -11.61 0.19
N GLY A 62 18.77 -11.78 1.46
CA GLY A 62 18.14 -11.00 2.53
C GLY A 62 18.32 -9.48 2.37
N ALA A 63 19.41 -9.03 1.74
CA ALA A 63 19.66 -7.63 1.45
C ALA A 63 18.68 -7.08 0.39
N GLU A 64 18.44 -7.84 -0.67
CA GLU A 64 17.49 -7.48 -1.74
C GLU A 64 16.04 -7.46 -1.22
N ILE A 65 15.66 -8.44 -0.41
CA ILE A 65 14.35 -8.48 0.25
C ILE A 65 14.16 -7.23 1.12
N THR A 66 15.17 -6.86 1.90
CA THR A 66 15.10 -5.66 2.75
C THR A 66 14.94 -4.38 1.93
N GLN A 67 15.66 -4.27 0.83
CA GLN A 67 15.58 -3.12 -0.07
C GLN A 67 14.20 -3.00 -0.73
N LEU A 68 13.65 -4.12 -1.22
CA LEU A 68 12.30 -4.16 -1.77
C LEU A 68 11.24 -3.77 -0.75
N LEU A 69 11.40 -4.26 0.48
CA LEU A 69 10.51 -3.95 1.58
C LEU A 69 10.51 -2.45 1.91
N GLN A 70 11.70 -1.84 1.98
CA GLN A 70 11.84 -0.40 2.20
C GLN A 70 11.18 0.41 1.08
N CYS A 71 11.41 0.04 -0.18
CA CYS A 71 10.76 0.70 -1.32
C CYS A 71 9.23 0.56 -1.27
N ALA A 72 8.70 -0.62 -0.96
CA ALA A 72 7.27 -0.87 -0.86
C ALA A 72 6.63 -0.02 0.24
N MET A 73 7.26 0.07 1.42
CA MET A 73 6.78 0.89 2.53
C MET A 73 6.83 2.38 2.20
N PHE A 74 7.87 2.84 1.52
CA PHE A 74 8.01 4.24 1.13
C PHE A 74 6.91 4.64 0.13
N VAL A 75 6.66 3.82 -0.89
CA VAL A 75 5.62 4.05 -1.89
C VAL A 75 4.23 4.01 -1.24
N ALA A 76 3.97 3.06 -0.33
CA ALA A 76 2.71 2.98 0.41
C ALA A 76 2.48 4.24 1.27
N GLY A 77 3.54 4.77 1.88
CA GLY A 77 3.50 6.02 2.66
C GLY A 77 3.14 7.22 1.78
N ILE A 78 3.80 7.38 0.63
CA ILE A 78 3.50 8.46 -0.33
C ILE A 78 2.06 8.33 -0.84
N GLY A 79 1.64 7.13 -1.24
CA GLY A 79 0.27 6.86 -1.71
C GLY A 79 -0.78 7.21 -0.67
N THR A 80 -0.52 6.87 0.58
CA THR A 80 -1.41 7.22 1.71
C THR A 80 -1.48 8.73 1.94
N CYS A 81 -0.35 9.44 1.86
CA CYS A 81 -0.33 10.89 1.98
C CYS A 81 -1.12 11.59 0.85
N LEU A 82 -0.97 11.13 -0.39
CA LEU A 82 -1.72 11.63 -1.54
C LEU A 82 -3.23 11.36 -1.42
N GLN A 83 -3.59 10.23 -0.82
CA GLN A 83 -4.98 9.86 -0.56
C GLN A 83 -5.61 10.77 0.51
N LEU A 84 -4.85 11.07 1.56
CA LEU A 84 -5.30 11.87 2.70
C LEU A 84 -5.39 13.36 2.36
N TYR A 85 -4.36 13.87 1.66
CA TYR A 85 -4.26 15.26 1.22
C TYR A 85 -4.47 15.35 -0.29
N PRO A 86 -5.70 15.50 -0.76
CA PRO A 86 -5.96 15.53 -2.19
C PRO A 86 -5.24 16.72 -2.84
N ILE A 87 -4.36 16.42 -3.76
CA ILE A 87 -3.70 17.41 -4.60
C ILE A 87 -4.53 17.56 -5.87
N TRP A 88 -5.16 18.72 -6.02
CA TRP A 88 -6.00 19.08 -7.16
C TRP A 88 -7.29 18.24 -7.28
N LYS A 89 -7.28 17.15 -8.07
CA LYS A 89 -8.43 16.24 -8.28
C LYS A 89 -8.14 14.78 -7.87
N ILE A 90 -6.95 14.51 -7.32
CA ILE A 90 -6.50 13.17 -6.95
C ILE A 90 -6.57 13.07 -5.41
N GLY A 91 -7.29 12.08 -4.92
CA GLY A 91 -7.47 11.81 -3.49
C GLY A 91 -8.93 11.89 -3.06
N SER A 92 -9.37 10.92 -2.26
CA SER A 92 -10.78 10.81 -1.81
C SER A 92 -11.07 11.50 -0.49
N ARG A 93 -10.08 12.07 0.19
CA ARG A 93 -10.16 12.60 1.56
C ARG A 93 -10.61 11.56 2.61
N LEU A 94 -10.45 10.30 2.30
CA LEU A 94 -10.77 9.22 3.22
C LEU A 94 -9.48 8.72 3.87
N PRO A 95 -9.48 8.45 5.18
CA PRO A 95 -8.32 7.91 5.90
C PRO A 95 -8.12 6.41 5.59
N ILE A 96 -7.85 6.11 4.32
CA ILE A 96 -7.56 4.76 3.84
C ILE A 96 -6.08 4.66 3.57
N VAL A 97 -5.43 3.69 4.18
CA VAL A 97 -4.02 3.41 3.94
C VAL A 97 -3.88 2.58 2.67
N MET A 98 -2.99 3.02 1.79
CA MET A 98 -2.66 2.31 0.56
C MET A 98 -1.66 1.21 0.87
N GLY A 99 -1.89 0.03 0.31
CA GLY A 99 -1.00 -1.13 0.52
C GLY A 99 -1.21 -2.21 -0.52
N VAL A 100 -0.41 -3.26 -0.42
CA VAL A 100 -0.51 -4.42 -1.32
C VAL A 100 -1.73 -5.25 -0.95
N SER A 101 -2.57 -5.56 -1.94
CA SER A 101 -3.75 -6.40 -1.72
C SER A 101 -3.40 -7.88 -1.71
N PHE A 102 -3.89 -8.61 -0.71
CA PHE A 102 -3.78 -10.07 -0.64
C PHE A 102 -4.45 -10.80 -1.80
N THR A 103 -5.39 -10.16 -2.49
CA THR A 103 -6.08 -10.73 -3.65
C THR A 103 -5.12 -11.08 -4.78
N PHE A 104 -4.07 -10.27 -4.98
CA PHE A 104 -3.08 -10.50 -6.03
C PHE A 104 -1.96 -11.46 -5.63
N LEU A 105 -1.89 -11.84 -4.35
CA LEU A 105 -0.81 -12.67 -3.83
C LEU A 105 -0.67 -14.00 -4.57
N GLY A 106 -1.79 -14.68 -4.86
CA GLY A 106 -1.78 -15.95 -5.58
C GLY A 106 -1.20 -15.82 -6.98
N SER A 107 -1.62 -14.81 -7.73
CA SER A 107 -1.11 -14.56 -9.10
C SER A 107 0.37 -14.18 -9.09
N LEU A 108 0.78 -13.33 -8.13
CA LEU A 108 2.17 -12.93 -7.97
C LEU A 108 3.07 -14.12 -7.62
N LEU A 109 2.63 -15.01 -6.73
CA LEU A 109 3.37 -16.21 -6.36
C LEU A 109 3.54 -17.15 -7.56
N MET A 110 2.51 -17.36 -8.36
CA MET A 110 2.62 -18.21 -9.56
C MET A 110 3.66 -17.71 -10.55
N ILE A 111 3.83 -16.41 -10.67
CA ILE A 111 4.81 -15.80 -11.56
C ILE A 111 6.20 -15.85 -10.95
N CYS A 112 6.34 -15.48 -9.69
CA CYS A 112 7.64 -15.40 -8.99
C CYS A 112 8.31 -16.76 -8.78
N THR A 113 7.51 -17.82 -8.63
CA THR A 113 8.02 -19.20 -8.44
C THR A 113 8.39 -19.90 -9.74
N ASN A 114 8.18 -19.27 -10.88
CA ASN A 114 8.63 -19.79 -12.15
C ASN A 114 10.10 -19.37 -12.39
N PRO A 115 11.05 -20.32 -12.52
CA PRO A 115 12.47 -20.00 -12.70
C PRO A 115 12.78 -19.18 -13.96
N ASP A 116 11.95 -19.35 -15.01
CA ASP A 116 12.14 -18.65 -16.28
C ASP A 116 11.68 -17.19 -16.23
N LEU A 117 10.73 -16.86 -15.36
CA LEU A 117 10.16 -15.54 -15.22
C LEU A 117 10.73 -14.79 -13.99
N GLY A 118 10.84 -15.47 -12.87
CA GLY A 118 11.39 -14.95 -11.64
C GLY A 118 10.78 -13.60 -11.19
N TYR A 119 11.55 -12.87 -10.41
CA TYR A 119 11.19 -11.54 -9.94
C TYR A 119 10.99 -10.53 -11.08
N GLU A 120 11.84 -10.57 -12.11
CA GLU A 120 11.74 -9.65 -13.25
C GLU A 120 10.47 -9.88 -14.06
N GLY A 121 10.06 -11.13 -14.27
CA GLY A 121 8.80 -11.47 -14.92
C GLY A 121 7.59 -10.97 -14.14
N MET A 122 7.65 -10.97 -12.80
CA MET A 122 6.61 -10.38 -11.97
C MET A 122 6.47 -8.88 -12.21
N VAL A 123 7.57 -8.14 -12.24
CA VAL A 123 7.56 -6.70 -12.50
C VAL A 123 6.99 -6.39 -13.88
N LEU A 124 7.42 -7.15 -14.92
CA LEU A 124 6.91 -6.99 -16.27
C LEU A 124 5.41 -7.32 -16.38
N SER A 125 4.92 -8.34 -15.67
CA SER A 125 3.51 -8.69 -15.70
C SER A 125 2.64 -7.62 -15.04
N LEU A 126 3.10 -6.98 -13.96
CA LEU A 126 2.42 -5.87 -13.30
C LEU A 126 2.32 -4.65 -14.22
N ILE A 127 3.37 -4.34 -14.99
CA ILE A 127 3.37 -3.28 -15.98
C ILE A 127 2.36 -3.59 -17.09
N HIS A 128 2.36 -4.82 -17.62
CA HIS A 128 1.44 -5.25 -18.68
C HIS A 128 -0.03 -5.25 -18.24
N ILE A 129 -0.34 -5.63 -17.00
CA ILE A 129 -1.71 -5.58 -16.46
C ILE A 129 -2.22 -4.14 -16.36
N SER A 130 -1.35 -3.17 -16.15
CA SER A 130 -1.74 -1.76 -16.10
C SER A 130 -1.96 -1.12 -17.49
N GLU A 131 -1.42 -1.71 -18.57
CA GLU A 131 -1.53 -1.18 -19.93
C GLU A 131 -2.82 -1.48 -20.70
N PRO A 132 -3.48 -2.67 -20.57
CA PRO A 132 -4.63 -3.02 -21.43
C PRO A 132 -5.81 -2.05 -21.31
N THR A 133 -5.91 -1.33 -20.23
CA THR A 133 -6.96 -0.32 -20.03
C THR A 133 -6.81 0.87 -20.98
N ARG A 134 -5.61 1.14 -21.49
CA ARG A 134 -5.37 2.20 -22.46
C ARG A 134 -5.75 1.81 -23.89
N LEU A 135 -5.54 0.56 -24.27
CA LEU A 135 -5.82 0.08 -25.63
C LEU A 135 -7.32 -0.12 -25.88
N GLN A 136 -8.12 -0.42 -24.86
CA GLN A 136 -9.57 -0.55 -24.99
C GLN A 136 -10.31 0.79 -25.09
N LEU A 137 -9.66 1.91 -24.73
CA LEU A 137 -10.24 3.26 -24.81
C LEU A 137 -10.02 3.93 -26.16
N ILE A 138 -9.26 3.31 -27.08
CA ILE A 138 -8.90 3.89 -28.40
C ILE A 138 -9.60 3.14 -29.56
N SER A 139 -10.38 2.08 -29.27
CA SER A 139 -11.13 1.32 -30.26
C SER A 139 -12.60 1.80 -30.40
#